data_c39018ff3f6b8b9c128ac6b65bf1f31a
#
_entry.id   c39018ff3f6b8b9c128ac6b65bf1f31a
#
_cell.length_a   1.000
_cell.length_b   1.000
_cell.length_c   1.000
_cell.angle_alpha   90.00
_cell.angle_beta   90.00
_cell.angle_gamma   90.00
#
_symmetry.space_group_name_H-M   'P 1'
#
loop_
_entity.id
_entity.type
_entity.pdbx_description
1 polymer ?
#
loop_
_entity_poly.entity_id
_entity_poly.type
_entity_poly.pdbx_seq_one_letter_code
_entity_poly.pdbx_strand_id
1 'polypeptide(L)'
;MSTLVKLSRTVLAALLFTLLLGPGTPAGAESFDVTNLVTDDQSVNAAPITDPNLTNAWGVSHSSGSPFWVSSNGGGVAVTYSVNPTTNVTSFGPVVVTIPGAGTVTGQTFNSAGSSAFNGDAFLFVSEDGTISGWRGALGTTAETLQVASNANVYKGTTLVMTGGHAYLLAANFRAGSIDVRKGDATAPDLAATFIDPNLPSGYAPFNVQVLGGKVYVTYALQDTLKHDDAPGAGHGFVSAFDAQGNFLGRVATQGTLNSPWGLAIAPASFGTDLAGDLLVGNFGDGTINVFSPDPASPKFLGQLQGGNGSPLDIDGLWALVPGNDGNGGNSSSIFFSAGPGGEMHGLFGVIAPVPEPATGLLLLSGITTGWLTLRRRRRSVT
;
A
#
# COMPACT_ATOMS: atom_id res chain seq x y z
N MET A 1 26.59 82.10 42.20
CA MET A 1 26.26 82.26 40.81
C MET A 1 26.18 80.87 40.16
N SER A 2 24.98 80.44 39.92
CA SER A 2 24.62 79.07 39.59
C SER A 2 24.35 79.01 38.09
N THR A 3 25.02 78.09 37.37
CA THR A 3 24.78 77.81 36.00
C THR A 3 24.17 76.43 35.86
N LEU A 4 22.88 76.37 35.55
CA LEU A 4 22.14 75.13 35.30
C LEU A 4 22.45 74.59 33.92
N VAL A 5 22.95 73.36 33.87
CA VAL A 5 23.06 72.60 32.64
C VAL A 5 21.81 71.74 32.51
N LYS A 6 21.04 71.98 31.40
CA LYS A 6 19.88 71.17 31.05
C LYS A 6 20.36 69.89 30.33
N LEU A 7 20.18 68.77 31.00
CA LEU A 7 20.29 67.43 30.35
C LEU A 7 19.02 67.10 29.61
N SER A 8 19.09 66.98 28.30
CA SER A 8 18.07 66.42 27.47
C SER A 8 18.00 64.89 27.63
N ARG A 9 16.89 64.39 28.17
CA ARG A 9 16.62 62.96 28.26
C ARG A 9 16.01 62.46 26.92
N THR A 10 16.83 61.87 26.07
CA THR A 10 16.31 61.07 24.93
C THR A 10 16.00 59.67 25.48
N VAL A 11 14.73 59.38 25.66
CA VAL A 11 14.27 58.02 25.99
C VAL A 11 14.26 57.18 24.75
N LEU A 12 15.22 56.31 24.60
CA LEU A 12 15.28 55.30 23.58
C LEU A 12 14.35 54.13 24.05
N ALA A 13 13.13 54.10 23.55
CA ALA A 13 12.21 53.00 23.74
C ALA A 13 12.65 51.84 22.82
N ALA A 14 13.45 50.93 23.36
CA ALA A 14 13.71 49.66 22.73
C ALA A 14 12.43 48.77 22.89
N LEU A 15 11.63 48.65 21.83
CA LEU A 15 10.57 47.67 21.78
C LEU A 15 11.24 46.28 21.65
N LEU A 16 11.35 45.58 22.73
CA LEU A 16 11.62 44.16 22.75
C LEU A 16 10.37 43.46 22.20
N PHE A 17 10.37 43.11 20.91
CA PHE A 17 9.38 42.20 20.34
C PHE A 17 9.79 40.78 20.79
N THR A 18 9.34 40.35 21.96
CA THR A 18 9.34 38.95 22.35
C THR A 18 8.37 38.23 21.39
N LEU A 19 8.93 37.53 20.42
CA LEU A 19 8.21 36.53 19.63
C LEU A 19 7.77 35.46 20.63
N LEU A 20 6.56 35.54 21.14
CA LEU A 20 5.88 34.43 21.78
C LEU A 20 5.67 33.37 20.68
N LEU A 21 6.65 32.48 20.56
CA LEU A 21 6.38 31.15 20.04
C LEU A 21 5.37 30.54 21.01
N GLY A 22 4.10 30.67 20.71
CA GLY A 22 3.07 29.84 21.35
C GLY A 22 3.47 28.37 21.22
N PRO A 23 3.01 27.49 22.13
CA PRO A 23 3.20 26.06 21.92
C PRO A 23 2.78 25.78 20.48
N GLY A 24 3.70 25.23 19.68
CA GLY A 24 3.40 24.84 18.31
C GLY A 24 2.10 24.07 18.35
N THR A 25 1.14 24.46 17.52
CA THR A 25 -0.01 23.58 17.27
C THR A 25 0.57 22.20 17.00
N PRO A 26 0.10 21.14 17.66
CA PRO A 26 0.52 19.80 17.30
C PRO A 26 0.37 19.73 15.76
N ALA A 27 1.42 19.27 15.08
CA ALA A 27 1.34 18.98 13.66
C ALA A 27 0.06 18.16 13.49
N GLY A 28 -0.90 18.67 12.73
CA GLY A 28 -2.16 17.97 12.51
C GLY A 28 -1.81 16.58 12.01
N ALA A 29 -2.53 15.56 12.47
CA ALA A 29 -2.34 14.21 11.95
C ALA A 29 -2.43 14.30 10.42
N GLU A 30 -1.43 13.73 9.72
CA GLU A 30 -1.39 13.74 8.27
C GLU A 30 -2.68 13.12 7.72
N SER A 31 -3.34 13.81 6.83
CA SER A 31 -4.56 13.32 6.19
C SER A 31 -4.27 12.86 4.76
N PHE A 32 -5.09 11.93 4.27
CA PHE A 32 -4.88 11.30 2.99
C PHE A 32 -6.13 11.43 2.12
N ASP A 33 -5.91 11.62 0.81
CA ASP A 33 -6.95 11.57 -0.20
C ASP A 33 -6.89 10.25 -0.96
N VAL A 34 -8.07 9.69 -1.25
CA VAL A 34 -8.28 8.55 -2.13
C VAL A 34 -8.76 9.06 -3.48
N THR A 35 -8.04 8.74 -4.55
CA THR A 35 -8.43 9.07 -5.92
C THR A 35 -8.62 7.81 -6.73
N ASN A 36 -9.82 7.60 -7.26
CA ASN A 36 -10.12 6.52 -8.19
C ASN A 36 -9.50 6.81 -9.55
N LEU A 37 -8.84 5.84 -10.15
CA LEU A 37 -8.17 5.95 -11.45
C LEU A 37 -8.88 5.14 -12.53
N VAL A 38 -9.30 3.91 -12.21
CA VAL A 38 -10.00 2.99 -13.11
C VAL A 38 -11.12 2.30 -12.35
N THR A 39 -12.28 2.17 -12.96
CA THR A 39 -13.43 1.39 -12.47
C THR A 39 -13.98 0.50 -13.57
N ASP A 40 -14.65 -0.57 -13.22
CA ASP A 40 -15.48 -1.35 -14.16
C ASP A 40 -16.86 -0.70 -14.40
N ASP A 41 -17.40 0.01 -13.40
CA ASP A 41 -18.73 0.63 -13.45
C ASP A 41 -18.74 2.03 -12.84
N GLN A 42 -18.98 3.05 -13.69
CA GLN A 42 -19.06 4.45 -13.30
C GLN A 42 -20.24 4.76 -12.35
N SER A 43 -21.25 3.93 -12.32
CA SER A 43 -22.41 4.14 -11.44
C SER A 43 -22.13 3.72 -10.00
N VAL A 44 -21.12 2.87 -9.79
CA VAL A 44 -20.68 2.38 -8.47
C VAL A 44 -19.54 3.24 -7.95
N ASN A 45 -18.47 3.38 -8.73
CA ASN A 45 -17.31 4.19 -8.39
C ASN A 45 -16.90 5.06 -9.58
N ALA A 46 -17.11 6.36 -9.50
CA ALA A 46 -16.68 7.26 -10.57
C ALA A 46 -15.13 7.30 -10.66
N ALA A 47 -14.61 7.14 -11.89
CA ALA A 47 -13.18 7.20 -12.18
C ALA A 47 -12.95 7.76 -13.60
N PRO A 48 -11.74 8.28 -13.93
CA PRO A 48 -11.43 8.76 -15.27
C PRO A 48 -11.52 7.70 -16.37
N ILE A 49 -11.27 6.44 -16.03
CA ILE A 49 -11.27 5.31 -16.98
C ILE A 49 -12.31 4.28 -16.57
N THR A 50 -13.06 3.76 -17.55
CA THR A 50 -13.89 2.57 -17.40
C THR A 50 -13.23 1.41 -18.13
N ASP A 51 -12.95 0.32 -17.40
CA ASP A 51 -12.46 -0.94 -17.96
C ASP A 51 -13.36 -2.11 -17.53
N PRO A 52 -14.22 -2.63 -18.41
CA PRO A 52 -15.10 -3.75 -18.07
C PRO A 52 -14.35 -5.06 -17.77
N ASN A 53 -13.04 -5.12 -18.05
CA ASN A 53 -12.23 -6.28 -17.66
C ASN A 53 -11.75 -6.19 -16.21
N LEU A 54 -11.91 -5.07 -15.51
CA LEU A 54 -11.45 -4.89 -14.14
C LEU A 54 -12.55 -5.29 -13.13
N THR A 55 -12.89 -6.56 -13.03
CA THR A 55 -13.90 -7.04 -12.07
C THR A 55 -13.23 -7.73 -10.90
N ASN A 56 -13.57 -7.36 -9.66
CA ASN A 56 -12.93 -7.84 -8.43
C ASN A 56 -11.40 -7.76 -8.53
N ALA A 57 -10.88 -6.55 -8.47
CA ALA A 57 -9.46 -6.28 -8.65
C ALA A 57 -8.66 -6.66 -7.40
N TRP A 58 -7.80 -7.69 -7.48
CA TRP A 58 -7.04 -8.22 -6.35
C TRP A 58 -5.57 -7.79 -6.34
N GLY A 59 -4.67 -8.69 -6.74
CA GLY A 59 -3.23 -8.48 -6.71
C GLY A 59 -2.77 -7.37 -7.65
N VAL A 60 -1.81 -6.58 -7.19
CA VAL A 60 -1.15 -5.55 -8.00
C VAL A 60 0.36 -5.73 -7.91
N SER A 61 1.04 -5.65 -9.06
CA SER A 61 2.50 -5.67 -9.10
C SER A 61 3.04 -4.85 -10.26
N HIS A 62 4.33 -4.55 -10.24
CA HIS A 62 5.06 -3.90 -11.33
C HIS A 62 6.56 -4.24 -11.25
N SER A 63 7.29 -4.09 -12.35
CA SER A 63 8.75 -4.01 -12.35
C SER A 63 9.20 -2.57 -12.03
N SER A 64 10.51 -2.34 -12.00
CA SER A 64 11.07 -1.01 -11.72
C SER A 64 10.66 0.09 -12.71
N GLY A 65 10.02 -0.21 -13.83
CA GLY A 65 9.62 0.80 -14.82
C GLY A 65 8.42 0.38 -15.67
N SER A 66 7.81 -0.79 -15.39
CA SER A 66 6.61 -1.24 -16.11
C SER A 66 5.35 -0.49 -15.67
N PRO A 67 4.26 -0.55 -16.46
CA PRO A 67 2.92 -0.28 -15.95
C PRO A 67 2.57 -1.15 -14.74
N PHE A 68 1.54 -0.77 -14.01
CA PHE A 68 0.89 -1.67 -13.06
C PHE A 68 0.24 -2.84 -13.80
N TRP A 69 0.37 -4.01 -13.21
CA TRP A 69 -0.39 -5.20 -13.53
C TRP A 69 -1.40 -5.41 -12.42
N VAL A 70 -2.66 -5.62 -12.76
CA VAL A 70 -3.75 -5.81 -11.81
C VAL A 70 -4.46 -7.12 -12.14
N SER A 71 -4.56 -8.02 -11.17
CA SER A 71 -5.34 -9.24 -11.27
C SER A 71 -6.82 -8.92 -11.21
N SER A 72 -7.57 -9.27 -12.25
CA SER A 72 -9.02 -9.21 -12.28
C SER A 72 -9.59 -10.60 -12.01
N ASN A 73 -9.98 -10.87 -10.78
CA ASN A 73 -10.47 -12.18 -10.35
C ASN A 73 -11.77 -12.54 -11.08
N GLY A 74 -12.74 -11.65 -11.10
CA GLY A 74 -14.01 -11.88 -11.80
C GLY A 74 -13.88 -11.89 -13.33
N GLY A 75 -12.82 -11.26 -13.88
CA GLY A 75 -12.53 -11.23 -15.33
C GLY A 75 -11.66 -12.40 -15.81
N GLY A 76 -10.95 -13.09 -14.93
CA GLY A 76 -10.01 -14.16 -15.29
C GLY A 76 -8.80 -13.67 -16.07
N VAL A 77 -8.42 -12.41 -15.92
CA VAL A 77 -7.34 -11.76 -16.67
C VAL A 77 -6.42 -10.97 -15.74
N ALA A 78 -5.23 -10.65 -16.21
CA ALA A 78 -4.41 -9.58 -15.68
C ALA A 78 -4.46 -8.39 -16.65
N VAL A 79 -4.92 -7.24 -16.17
CA VAL A 79 -4.99 -5.98 -16.92
C VAL A 79 -3.80 -5.11 -16.59
N THR A 80 -3.46 -4.17 -17.49
CA THR A 80 -2.31 -3.28 -17.25
C THR A 80 -2.71 -1.82 -17.38
N TYR A 81 -2.17 -0.97 -16.47
CA TYR A 81 -2.40 0.47 -16.46
C TYR A 81 -1.10 1.24 -16.32
N SER A 82 -0.86 2.18 -17.24
CA SER A 82 0.22 3.16 -17.10
C SER A 82 -0.30 4.38 -16.35
N VAL A 83 0.42 4.79 -15.32
CA VAL A 83 0.10 5.97 -14.52
C VAL A 83 1.27 6.93 -14.58
N ASN A 84 1.02 8.17 -15.00
CA ASN A 84 2.04 9.21 -15.03
C ASN A 84 2.45 9.58 -13.58
N PRO A 85 3.75 9.52 -13.22
CA PRO A 85 4.19 9.73 -11.83
C PRO A 85 4.03 11.15 -11.30
N THR A 86 3.78 12.13 -12.18
CA THR A 86 3.61 13.54 -11.78
C THR A 86 2.14 13.96 -11.70
N THR A 87 1.30 13.41 -12.60
CA THR A 87 -0.07 13.91 -12.78
C THR A 87 -1.15 12.90 -12.41
N ASN A 88 -0.78 11.65 -12.13
CA ASN A 88 -1.67 10.50 -11.97
C ASN A 88 -2.58 10.24 -13.19
N VAL A 89 -2.33 10.90 -14.32
CA VAL A 89 -3.06 10.59 -15.55
C VAL A 89 -2.80 9.14 -15.91
N THR A 90 -3.89 8.38 -15.97
CA THR A 90 -3.89 6.94 -16.19
C THR A 90 -4.30 6.63 -17.62
N SER A 91 -3.73 5.58 -18.19
CA SER A 91 -4.08 5.05 -19.51
C SER A 91 -4.01 3.53 -19.48
N PHE A 92 -4.70 2.88 -20.41
CA PHE A 92 -4.54 1.44 -20.63
C PHE A 92 -3.08 1.12 -20.92
N GLY A 93 -2.58 0.05 -20.31
CA GLY A 93 -1.28 -0.49 -20.61
C GLY A 93 -1.29 -1.34 -21.91
N PRO A 94 -0.16 -1.93 -22.26
CA PRO A 94 0.04 -2.55 -23.58
C PRO A 94 -0.68 -3.88 -23.75
N VAL A 95 -1.14 -4.54 -22.69
CA VAL A 95 -1.64 -5.92 -22.77
C VAL A 95 -2.69 -6.22 -21.72
N VAL A 96 -3.65 -7.07 -22.11
CA VAL A 96 -4.53 -7.84 -21.23
C VAL A 96 -4.16 -9.31 -21.41
N VAL A 97 -3.91 -10.00 -20.29
CA VAL A 97 -3.42 -11.39 -20.31
C VAL A 97 -4.46 -12.31 -19.69
N THR A 98 -4.91 -13.30 -20.45
CA THR A 98 -5.78 -14.36 -19.95
C THR A 98 -4.98 -15.29 -19.02
N ILE A 99 -5.52 -15.53 -17.82
CA ILE A 99 -4.92 -16.42 -16.83
C ILE A 99 -5.54 -17.81 -16.95
N PRO A 100 -4.74 -18.87 -17.07
CA PRO A 100 -5.24 -20.24 -17.22
C PRO A 100 -5.88 -20.75 -15.92
N GLY A 101 -6.68 -21.83 -16.05
CA GLY A 101 -7.44 -22.44 -14.97
C GLY A 101 -8.88 -21.99 -14.97
N ALA A 102 -9.51 -21.86 -13.81
CA ALA A 102 -10.91 -21.42 -13.68
C ALA A 102 -11.08 -19.89 -13.86
N GLY A 103 -9.99 -19.15 -14.04
CA GLY A 103 -10.04 -17.71 -14.21
C GLY A 103 -10.20 -16.91 -12.90
N THR A 104 -9.93 -17.52 -11.76
CA THR A 104 -10.07 -16.90 -10.43
C THR A 104 -8.72 -16.39 -9.91
N VAL A 105 -8.02 -15.59 -10.72
CA VAL A 105 -6.69 -15.05 -10.37
C VAL A 105 -6.76 -14.11 -9.18
N THR A 106 -5.82 -14.27 -8.24
CA THR A 106 -5.74 -13.48 -7.00
C THR A 106 -4.42 -12.73 -6.91
N GLY A 107 -3.44 -13.28 -6.17
CA GLY A 107 -2.12 -12.68 -6.00
C GLY A 107 -1.28 -12.71 -7.27
N GLN A 108 -0.40 -11.72 -7.42
CA GLN A 108 0.60 -11.69 -8.49
C GLN A 108 1.90 -11.02 -8.03
N THR A 109 3.00 -11.33 -8.71
CA THR A 109 4.30 -10.73 -8.42
C THR A 109 5.16 -10.62 -9.67
N PHE A 110 6.05 -9.61 -9.69
CA PHE A 110 7.10 -9.50 -10.70
C PHE A 110 8.24 -10.48 -10.39
N ASN A 111 8.72 -11.21 -11.43
CA ASN A 111 9.88 -12.08 -11.32
C ASN A 111 11.18 -11.30 -11.48
N SER A 112 11.77 -10.86 -10.38
CA SER A 112 13.04 -10.14 -10.38
C SER A 112 14.25 -11.01 -10.72
N ALA A 113 14.12 -12.34 -10.76
CA ALA A 113 15.17 -13.27 -11.20
C ALA A 113 15.31 -13.33 -12.74
N GLY A 114 14.34 -12.79 -13.48
CA GLY A 114 14.36 -12.74 -14.94
C GLY A 114 14.41 -14.14 -15.57
N SER A 115 15.25 -14.32 -16.57
CA SER A 115 15.32 -15.57 -17.35
C SER A 115 15.89 -16.77 -16.59
N SER A 116 16.43 -16.59 -15.40
CA SER A 116 17.03 -17.67 -14.59
C SER A 116 16.01 -18.52 -13.83
N ALA A 117 14.76 -18.08 -13.74
CA ALA A 117 13.72 -18.74 -12.97
C ALA A 117 12.36 -18.71 -13.67
N PHE A 118 11.48 -19.68 -13.35
CA PHE A 118 10.10 -19.75 -13.83
C PHE A 118 9.97 -19.56 -15.35
N ASN A 119 10.79 -20.32 -16.14
CA ASN A 119 10.82 -20.28 -17.60
C ASN A 119 11.12 -18.87 -18.19
N GLY A 120 11.60 -17.92 -17.39
CA GLY A 120 11.80 -16.53 -17.78
C GLY A 120 10.50 -15.71 -17.80
N ASP A 121 9.44 -16.18 -17.18
CA ASP A 121 8.21 -15.42 -17.03
C ASP A 121 8.46 -14.16 -16.21
N ALA A 122 7.98 -13.02 -16.71
CA ALA A 122 8.19 -11.73 -16.07
C ALA A 122 7.20 -11.49 -14.93
N PHE A 123 5.99 -12.03 -15.04
CA PHE A 123 4.95 -11.94 -14.00
C PHE A 123 4.43 -13.32 -13.68
N LEU A 124 4.20 -13.56 -12.39
CA LEU A 124 3.72 -14.83 -11.86
C LEU A 124 2.39 -14.58 -11.13
N PHE A 125 1.47 -15.52 -11.29
CA PHE A 125 0.10 -15.39 -10.79
C PHE A 125 -0.29 -16.65 -10.03
N VAL A 126 -1.13 -16.49 -9.02
CA VAL A 126 -1.80 -17.58 -8.31
C VAL A 126 -3.31 -17.41 -8.39
N SER A 127 -4.04 -18.51 -8.30
CA SER A 127 -5.51 -18.53 -8.45
C SER A 127 -6.17 -19.39 -7.37
N GLU A 128 -7.45 -19.13 -7.09
CA GLU A 128 -8.21 -19.85 -6.07
C GLU A 128 -8.46 -21.33 -6.42
N ASP A 129 -8.43 -21.68 -7.69
CA ASP A 129 -8.51 -23.06 -8.13
C ASP A 129 -7.22 -23.89 -7.88
N GLY A 130 -6.17 -23.24 -7.32
CA GLY A 130 -4.86 -23.83 -7.07
C GLY A 130 -3.92 -23.80 -8.27
N THR A 131 -4.26 -23.09 -9.33
CA THR A 131 -3.37 -22.86 -10.49
C THR A 131 -2.27 -21.87 -10.12
N ILE A 132 -1.04 -22.12 -10.57
CA ILE A 132 0.05 -21.16 -10.63
C ILE A 132 0.41 -20.97 -12.11
N SER A 133 0.50 -19.74 -12.56
CA SER A 133 0.79 -19.41 -13.94
C SER A 133 1.87 -18.32 -14.05
N GLY A 134 2.46 -18.22 -15.23
CA GLY A 134 3.49 -17.23 -15.52
C GLY A 134 3.31 -16.63 -16.91
N TRP A 135 3.77 -15.40 -17.07
CA TRP A 135 3.69 -14.70 -18.35
C TRP A 135 4.99 -13.97 -18.69
N ARG A 136 5.36 -14.07 -19.96
CA ARG A 136 6.41 -13.29 -20.64
C ARG A 136 5.93 -12.85 -22.01
N GLY A 137 6.51 -11.79 -22.55
CA GLY A 137 6.07 -11.20 -23.83
C GLY A 137 5.95 -12.17 -25.00
N ALA A 138 6.78 -13.23 -25.03
CA ALA A 138 6.74 -14.25 -26.09
C ALA A 138 5.44 -15.09 -26.08
N LEU A 139 4.69 -15.10 -24.98
CA LEU A 139 3.41 -15.84 -24.85
C LEU A 139 2.21 -15.05 -25.42
N GLY A 140 2.40 -13.78 -25.82
CA GLY A 140 1.31 -12.96 -26.33
C GLY A 140 0.31 -12.59 -25.23
N THR A 141 -0.96 -12.96 -25.41
CA THR A 141 -2.07 -12.57 -24.51
C THR A 141 -2.55 -13.68 -23.58
N THR A 142 -1.79 -14.76 -23.42
CA THR A 142 -2.18 -15.88 -22.54
C THR A 142 -0.98 -16.31 -21.71
N ALA A 143 -1.14 -16.39 -20.39
CA ALA A 143 -0.12 -16.91 -19.49
C ALA A 143 0.03 -18.44 -19.64
N GLU A 144 1.22 -18.98 -19.37
CA GLU A 144 1.42 -20.43 -19.32
C GLU A 144 1.12 -20.99 -17.93
N THR A 145 0.72 -22.25 -17.87
CA THR A 145 0.49 -22.96 -16.61
C THR A 145 1.80 -23.52 -16.08
N LEU A 146 2.21 -23.06 -14.91
CA LEU A 146 3.35 -23.59 -14.15
C LEU A 146 2.95 -24.71 -13.18
N GLN A 147 1.72 -24.64 -12.67
CA GLN A 147 1.09 -25.66 -11.81
C GLN A 147 -0.39 -25.74 -12.14
N VAL A 148 -0.89 -26.96 -12.34
CA VAL A 148 -2.32 -27.19 -12.62
C VAL A 148 -3.17 -27.04 -11.36
N ALA A 149 -4.45 -26.74 -11.57
CA ALA A 149 -5.46 -26.63 -10.50
C ALA A 149 -5.49 -27.87 -9.59
N SER A 150 -5.83 -27.63 -8.33
CA SER A 150 -5.98 -28.69 -7.31
C SER A 150 -6.99 -28.28 -6.25
N ASN A 151 -7.97 -29.13 -5.99
CA ASN A 151 -8.96 -28.91 -4.93
C ASN A 151 -8.34 -28.86 -3.51
N ALA A 152 -7.08 -29.22 -3.35
CA ALA A 152 -6.37 -29.09 -2.08
C ALA A 152 -5.91 -27.65 -1.81
N ASN A 153 -5.89 -26.81 -2.85
CA ASN A 153 -5.30 -25.48 -2.79
C ASN A 153 -6.37 -24.41 -3.06
N VAL A 154 -6.27 -23.31 -2.33
CA VAL A 154 -6.92 -22.02 -2.62
C VAL A 154 -5.86 -20.96 -2.36
N TYR A 155 -5.28 -20.42 -3.42
CA TYR A 155 -4.25 -19.39 -3.28
C TYR A 155 -4.88 -18.00 -3.25
N LYS A 156 -4.49 -17.17 -2.25
CA LYS A 156 -5.01 -15.82 -2.08
C LYS A 156 -3.95 -14.74 -2.36
N GLY A 157 -2.74 -14.90 -1.88
CA GLY A 157 -1.64 -13.96 -2.11
C GLY A 157 -0.36 -14.64 -2.54
N THR A 158 0.58 -13.89 -3.14
CA THR A 158 1.87 -14.43 -3.57
C THR A 158 2.95 -13.35 -3.63
N THR A 159 4.20 -13.78 -3.45
CA THR A 159 5.39 -12.93 -3.60
C THR A 159 6.58 -13.76 -4.07
N LEU A 160 7.59 -13.07 -4.60
CA LEU A 160 8.88 -13.68 -4.91
C LEU A 160 9.89 -13.37 -3.82
N VAL A 161 10.60 -14.39 -3.32
CA VAL A 161 11.75 -14.23 -2.43
C VAL A 161 13.02 -14.69 -3.13
N MET A 162 14.10 -13.89 -2.97
CA MET A 162 15.43 -14.22 -3.45
C MET A 162 16.31 -14.58 -2.27
N THR A 163 16.87 -15.79 -2.25
CA THR A 163 17.78 -16.22 -1.19
C THR A 163 18.75 -17.28 -1.72
N GLY A 164 20.01 -17.25 -1.24
CA GLY A 164 21.03 -18.19 -1.70
C GLY A 164 21.34 -18.16 -3.20
N GLY A 165 20.98 -17.07 -3.89
CA GLY A 165 21.14 -16.95 -5.35
C GLY A 165 20.00 -17.58 -6.17
N HIS A 166 18.96 -18.09 -5.53
CA HIS A 166 17.79 -18.70 -6.15
C HIS A 166 16.51 -17.92 -5.88
N ALA A 167 15.54 -18.06 -6.78
CA ALA A 167 14.20 -17.48 -6.67
C ALA A 167 13.19 -18.53 -6.16
N TYR A 168 12.31 -18.10 -5.28
CA TYR A 168 11.21 -18.91 -4.76
C TYR A 168 9.91 -18.10 -4.82
N LEU A 169 8.88 -18.67 -5.42
CA LEU A 169 7.53 -18.14 -5.32
C LEU A 169 6.90 -18.66 -4.05
N LEU A 170 6.47 -17.76 -3.19
CA LEU A 170 5.68 -18.06 -1.99
C LEU A 170 4.21 -17.82 -2.32
N ALA A 171 3.36 -18.82 -2.09
CA ALA A 171 1.93 -18.72 -2.32
C ALA A 171 1.15 -18.99 -1.02
N ALA A 172 0.31 -18.05 -0.61
CA ALA A 172 -0.55 -18.20 0.56
C ALA A 172 -1.68 -19.17 0.24
N ASN A 173 -1.53 -20.43 0.66
CA ASN A 173 -2.53 -21.47 0.49
C ASN A 173 -3.53 -21.41 1.63
N PHE A 174 -4.60 -20.67 1.41
CA PHE A 174 -5.60 -20.39 2.42
C PHE A 174 -6.32 -21.67 2.86
N ARG A 175 -6.66 -22.57 1.92
CA ARG A 175 -7.32 -23.85 2.24
C ARG A 175 -6.45 -24.77 3.05
N ALA A 176 -5.19 -24.94 2.69
CA ALA A 176 -4.26 -25.80 3.39
C ALA A 176 -3.75 -25.21 4.72
N GLY A 177 -3.84 -23.89 4.89
CA GLY A 177 -3.31 -23.17 6.06
C GLY A 177 -1.78 -23.09 6.05
N SER A 178 -1.16 -23.02 4.86
CA SER A 178 0.30 -23.02 4.68
C SER A 178 0.76 -21.97 3.68
N ILE A 179 2.03 -21.63 3.74
CA ILE A 179 2.73 -20.99 2.62
C ILE A 179 3.35 -22.09 1.76
N ASP A 180 2.86 -22.24 0.55
CA ASP A 180 3.45 -23.16 -0.41
C ASP A 180 4.66 -22.50 -1.09
N VAL A 181 5.75 -23.25 -1.22
CA VAL A 181 7.01 -22.77 -1.80
C VAL A 181 7.25 -23.45 -3.13
N ARG A 182 7.30 -22.65 -4.22
CA ARG A 182 7.68 -23.16 -5.53
C ARG A 182 9.06 -22.65 -5.90
N LYS A 183 9.98 -23.56 -6.19
CA LYS A 183 11.33 -23.25 -6.66
C LYS A 183 11.29 -22.65 -8.07
N GLY A 184 12.07 -21.61 -8.32
CA GLY A 184 12.19 -20.98 -9.63
C GLY A 184 12.96 -21.82 -10.63
N ASP A 185 13.88 -22.64 -10.13
CA ASP A 185 14.68 -23.56 -10.93
C ASP A 185 14.90 -24.91 -10.20
N ALA A 186 15.25 -25.95 -10.94
CA ALA A 186 15.39 -27.30 -10.42
C ALA A 186 16.61 -27.49 -9.49
N THR A 187 17.58 -26.57 -9.53
CA THR A 187 18.81 -26.63 -8.72
C THR A 187 18.66 -25.93 -7.38
N ALA A 188 17.59 -25.15 -7.18
CA ALA A 188 17.32 -24.46 -5.93
C ALA A 188 17.17 -25.46 -4.77
N PRO A 189 17.88 -25.26 -3.65
CA PRO A 189 17.69 -26.09 -2.45
C PRO A 189 16.31 -25.86 -1.83
N ASP A 190 15.91 -26.72 -0.89
CA ASP A 190 14.74 -26.45 -0.05
C ASP A 190 15.09 -25.32 0.92
N LEU A 191 14.09 -24.50 1.27
CA LEU A 191 14.24 -23.49 2.31
C LEU A 191 14.41 -24.17 3.69
N ALA A 192 15.07 -23.49 4.60
CA ALA A 192 15.39 -24.04 5.93
C ALA A 192 14.14 -24.20 6.83
N ALA A 193 13.10 -23.37 6.60
CA ALA A 193 11.87 -23.37 7.37
C ALA A 193 10.65 -23.15 6.45
N THR A 194 9.46 -23.15 7.03
CA THR A 194 8.19 -23.29 6.30
C THR A 194 7.20 -22.14 6.55
N PHE A 195 7.67 -20.98 7.00
CA PHE A 195 6.83 -19.78 7.25
C PHE A 195 5.67 -20.05 8.23
N ILE A 196 5.92 -20.83 9.28
CA ILE A 196 4.92 -21.15 10.31
C ILE A 196 5.03 -20.17 11.47
N ASP A 197 3.90 -19.52 11.81
CA ASP A 197 3.74 -18.83 13.10
C ASP A 197 3.37 -19.90 14.16
N PRO A 198 4.26 -20.20 15.12
CA PRO A 198 4.05 -21.29 16.07
C PRO A 198 2.89 -21.06 17.05
N ASN A 199 2.39 -19.84 17.12
CA ASN A 199 1.33 -19.45 18.04
C ASN A 199 0.04 -19.02 17.32
N LEU A 200 -0.09 -19.29 16.00
CA LEU A 200 -1.30 -18.94 15.26
C LEU A 200 -2.48 -19.76 15.80
N PRO A 201 -3.60 -19.12 16.19
CA PRO A 201 -4.79 -19.84 16.63
C PRO A 201 -5.37 -20.71 15.50
N SER A 202 -6.02 -21.80 15.87
CA SER A 202 -6.73 -22.66 14.91
C SER A 202 -7.84 -21.88 14.17
N GLY A 203 -8.08 -22.23 12.92
CA GLY A 203 -9.08 -21.57 12.06
C GLY A 203 -8.54 -20.37 11.28
N TYR A 204 -7.34 -19.89 11.58
CA TYR A 204 -6.67 -18.85 10.78
C TYR A 204 -5.73 -19.47 9.75
N ALA A 205 -5.65 -18.86 8.58
CA ALA A 205 -4.80 -19.31 7.50
C ALA A 205 -4.10 -18.12 6.80
N PRO A 206 -2.94 -18.35 6.14
CA PRO A 206 -2.26 -17.32 5.36
C PRO A 206 -3.18 -16.75 4.28
N PHE A 207 -3.41 -15.42 4.31
CA PHE A 207 -4.30 -14.72 3.40
C PHE A 207 -3.53 -13.94 2.35
N ASN A 208 -2.41 -13.30 2.74
CA ASN A 208 -1.44 -12.75 1.82
C ASN A 208 -0.01 -13.02 2.30
N VAL A 209 0.95 -12.90 1.39
CA VAL A 209 2.38 -12.95 1.67
C VAL A 209 3.10 -11.92 0.81
N GLN A 210 4.01 -11.12 1.42
CA GLN A 210 4.74 -10.08 0.70
C GLN A 210 6.14 -9.85 1.25
N VAL A 211 7.12 -9.63 0.38
CA VAL A 211 8.49 -9.24 0.75
C VAL A 211 8.58 -7.73 0.82
N LEU A 212 8.83 -7.19 2.01
CA LEU A 212 8.96 -5.77 2.26
C LEU A 212 10.18 -5.50 3.16
N GLY A 213 11.05 -4.57 2.77
CA GLY A 213 12.20 -4.20 3.58
C GLY A 213 13.12 -5.37 3.97
N GLY A 214 13.23 -6.40 3.11
CA GLY A 214 14.04 -7.59 3.33
C GLY A 214 13.44 -8.64 4.29
N LYS A 215 12.21 -8.45 4.74
CA LYS A 215 11.44 -9.44 5.52
C LYS A 215 10.27 -9.97 4.69
N VAL A 216 9.82 -11.18 5.00
CA VAL A 216 8.58 -11.76 4.48
C VAL A 216 7.48 -11.55 5.50
N TYR A 217 6.45 -10.79 5.13
CA TYR A 217 5.26 -10.61 5.96
C TYR A 217 4.14 -11.50 5.45
N VAL A 218 3.46 -12.16 6.38
CA VAL A 218 2.29 -13.00 6.11
C VAL A 218 1.12 -12.44 6.91
N THR A 219 0.03 -12.13 6.21
CA THR A 219 -1.25 -11.84 6.86
C THR A 219 -2.06 -13.12 7.00
N TYR A 220 -2.89 -13.16 8.02
CA TYR A 220 -3.78 -14.30 8.29
C TYR A 220 -5.19 -13.79 8.50
N ALA A 221 -6.17 -14.50 7.91
CA ALA A 221 -7.59 -14.28 8.13
C ALA A 221 -8.26 -15.54 8.70
N LEU A 222 -9.41 -15.36 9.35
CA LEU A 222 -10.23 -16.46 9.81
C LEU A 222 -10.87 -17.15 8.61
N GLN A 223 -10.74 -18.46 8.50
CA GLN A 223 -11.32 -19.26 7.43
C GLN A 223 -12.83 -19.42 7.61
N ASP A 224 -13.58 -19.41 6.51
CA ASP A 224 -14.95 -19.91 6.46
C ASP A 224 -14.99 -21.43 6.67
N THR A 225 -16.18 -22.00 6.73
CA THR A 225 -16.36 -23.45 6.95
C THR A 225 -15.88 -24.31 5.79
N LEU A 226 -15.78 -23.77 4.59
CA LEU A 226 -15.28 -24.42 3.38
C LEU A 226 -13.77 -24.25 3.20
N LYS A 227 -13.16 -23.41 4.02
CA LYS A 227 -11.76 -22.99 3.92
C LYS A 227 -11.44 -22.41 2.53
N HIS A 228 -12.40 -21.72 1.97
CA HIS A 228 -12.28 -21.07 0.68
C HIS A 228 -12.14 -19.55 0.83
N ASP A 229 -13.05 -18.95 1.59
CA ASP A 229 -13.06 -17.51 1.80
C ASP A 229 -12.81 -17.17 3.27
N ASP A 230 -12.49 -15.91 3.53
CA ASP A 230 -12.36 -15.40 4.88
C ASP A 230 -13.72 -15.18 5.53
N ALA A 231 -13.73 -15.17 6.85
CA ALA A 231 -14.88 -14.79 7.67
C ALA A 231 -14.59 -13.42 8.30
N PRO A 232 -15.03 -12.31 7.68
CA PRO A 232 -14.74 -10.98 8.16
C PRO A 232 -15.27 -10.73 9.56
N GLY A 233 -14.58 -9.88 10.32
CA GLY A 233 -14.97 -9.48 11.66
C GLY A 233 -13.85 -8.75 12.39
N ALA A 234 -14.20 -7.85 13.29
CA ALA A 234 -13.23 -7.13 14.10
C ALA A 234 -12.37 -8.12 14.93
N GLY A 235 -11.05 -7.99 14.81
CA GLY A 235 -10.09 -8.90 15.42
C GLY A 235 -9.84 -10.19 14.63
N HIS A 236 -10.43 -10.37 13.44
CA HIS A 236 -10.22 -11.55 12.59
C HIS A 236 -8.96 -11.40 11.73
N GLY A 237 -7.80 -11.18 12.36
CA GLY A 237 -6.56 -11.05 11.63
C GLY A 237 -5.31 -11.13 12.48
N PHE A 238 -4.20 -11.51 11.83
CA PHE A 238 -2.84 -11.46 12.37
C PHE A 238 -1.87 -11.06 11.26
N VAL A 239 -0.70 -10.55 11.65
CA VAL A 239 0.42 -10.31 10.74
C VAL A 239 1.69 -10.81 11.40
N SER A 240 2.42 -11.71 10.72
CA SER A 240 3.69 -12.26 11.19
C SER A 240 4.81 -11.93 10.21
N ALA A 241 6.03 -11.77 10.73
CA ALA A 241 7.23 -11.54 9.96
C ALA A 241 8.15 -12.76 10.01
N PHE A 242 8.80 -13.03 8.87
CA PHE A 242 9.76 -14.11 8.67
C PHE A 242 10.99 -13.60 7.95
N ASP A 243 12.09 -14.33 8.03
CA ASP A 243 13.22 -14.11 7.15
C ASP A 243 13.01 -14.78 5.77
N ALA A 244 13.95 -14.57 4.85
CA ALA A 244 13.89 -15.14 3.51
C ALA A 244 14.02 -16.68 3.47
N GLN A 245 14.40 -17.32 4.57
CA GLN A 245 14.50 -18.77 4.71
C GLN A 245 13.26 -19.39 5.37
N GLY A 246 12.27 -18.57 5.75
CA GLY A 246 11.02 -19.00 6.39
C GLY A 246 11.08 -19.10 7.90
N ASN A 247 12.17 -18.65 8.56
CA ASN A 247 12.25 -18.64 10.01
C ASN A 247 11.36 -17.54 10.59
N PHE A 248 10.58 -17.86 11.61
CA PHE A 248 9.70 -16.92 12.30
C PHE A 248 10.51 -15.88 13.09
N LEU A 249 10.26 -14.60 12.83
CA LEU A 249 10.89 -13.47 13.50
C LEU A 249 10.01 -12.89 14.62
N GLY A 250 8.70 -13.01 14.51
CA GLY A 250 7.72 -12.52 15.47
C GLY A 250 6.43 -12.05 14.82
N ARG A 251 5.41 -11.79 15.65
CA ARG A 251 4.18 -11.13 15.21
C ARG A 251 4.35 -9.63 15.21
N VAL A 252 3.85 -8.99 14.16
CA VAL A 252 3.78 -7.54 14.03
C VAL A 252 2.42 -7.02 14.51
N ALA A 253 1.35 -7.79 14.24
CA ALA A 253 0.00 -7.40 14.64
C ALA A 253 -0.84 -8.62 15.03
N THR A 254 -1.72 -8.42 16.02
CA THR A 254 -2.57 -9.47 16.60
C THR A 254 -3.97 -8.92 16.82
N GLN A 255 -4.95 -9.46 16.11
CA GLN A 255 -6.38 -9.13 16.31
C GLN A 255 -6.65 -7.60 16.36
N GLY A 256 -7.42 -7.11 17.33
CA GLY A 256 -7.69 -5.68 17.51
C GLY A 256 -8.44 -5.07 16.33
N THR A 257 -7.79 -4.14 15.63
CA THR A 257 -8.33 -3.46 14.44
C THR A 257 -8.18 -4.26 13.14
N LEU A 258 -7.56 -5.44 13.17
CA LEU A 258 -7.42 -6.27 11.98
C LEU A 258 -8.76 -6.96 11.66
N ASN A 259 -9.14 -6.93 10.38
CA ASN A 259 -10.36 -7.50 9.85
C ASN A 259 -10.07 -8.05 8.45
N SER A 260 -9.77 -9.34 8.36
CA SER A 260 -9.33 -10.00 7.10
C SER A 260 -8.21 -9.19 6.40
N PRO A 261 -7.04 -9.01 7.04
CA PRO A 261 -5.98 -8.17 6.49
C PRO A 261 -5.36 -8.82 5.25
N TRP A 262 -5.27 -8.06 4.14
CA TRP A 262 -4.62 -8.55 2.91
C TRP A 262 -3.55 -7.58 2.40
N GLY A 263 -3.86 -6.32 2.18
CA GLY A 263 -2.95 -5.31 1.64
C GLY A 263 -1.75 -5.06 2.56
N LEU A 264 -0.54 -5.05 1.99
CA LEU A 264 0.69 -4.75 2.74
C LEU A 264 1.57 -3.79 1.95
N ALA A 265 2.03 -2.72 2.59
CA ALA A 265 3.04 -1.81 2.03
C ALA A 265 3.89 -1.20 3.14
N ILE A 266 5.09 -0.67 2.80
CA ILE A 266 5.82 0.25 3.67
C ILE A 266 5.40 1.67 3.31
N ALA A 267 5.03 2.45 4.32
CA ALA A 267 4.67 3.84 4.14
C ALA A 267 5.85 4.64 3.53
N PRO A 268 5.66 5.32 2.39
CA PRO A 268 6.73 6.10 1.77
C PRO A 268 7.07 7.34 2.60
N ALA A 269 8.25 7.95 2.36
CA ALA A 269 8.72 9.12 3.09
C ALA A 269 7.76 10.33 2.99
N SER A 270 6.98 10.42 1.94
CA SER A 270 5.94 11.44 1.72
C SER A 270 4.76 11.36 2.69
N PHE A 271 4.59 10.22 3.38
CA PHE A 271 3.53 10.02 4.38
C PHE A 271 3.89 10.66 5.74
N GLY A 272 4.92 11.52 5.76
CA GLY A 272 5.36 12.28 6.92
C GLY A 272 6.29 11.52 7.87
N THR A 273 6.91 12.27 8.77
CA THR A 273 7.92 11.72 9.69
C THR A 273 7.35 10.71 10.68
N ASP A 274 6.04 10.79 10.95
CA ASP A 274 5.38 9.94 11.94
C ASP A 274 4.96 8.57 11.38
N LEU A 275 4.88 8.44 10.04
CA LEU A 275 4.44 7.23 9.37
C LEU A 275 5.50 6.62 8.45
N ALA A 276 6.47 7.42 7.98
CA ALA A 276 7.47 6.99 7.01
C ALA A 276 8.25 5.76 7.50
N GLY A 277 8.22 4.70 6.71
CA GLY A 277 8.89 3.44 7.03
C GLY A 277 8.06 2.45 7.84
N ASP A 278 6.87 2.83 8.30
CA ASP A 278 5.97 1.94 9.01
C ASP A 278 5.20 0.99 8.06
N LEU A 279 4.71 -0.09 8.62
CA LEU A 279 3.95 -1.10 7.89
C LEU A 279 2.48 -0.71 7.79
N LEU A 280 2.00 -0.48 6.57
CA LEU A 280 0.59 -0.33 6.25
C LEU A 280 -0.03 -1.71 6.07
N VAL A 281 -1.18 -1.93 6.73
CA VAL A 281 -1.94 -3.18 6.67
C VAL A 281 -3.38 -2.85 6.31
N GLY A 282 -3.76 -3.13 5.07
CA GLY A 282 -5.13 -2.95 4.56
C GLY A 282 -6.03 -4.12 4.92
N ASN A 283 -7.18 -3.81 5.46
CA ASN A 283 -8.23 -4.77 5.76
C ASN A 283 -9.18 -4.94 4.57
N PHE A 284 -9.34 -6.15 4.08
CA PHE A 284 -10.41 -6.46 3.13
C PHE A 284 -11.80 -6.34 3.79
N GLY A 285 -11.93 -6.79 5.04
CA GLY A 285 -13.22 -6.92 5.70
C GLY A 285 -13.91 -5.61 6.09
N ASP A 286 -13.18 -4.46 6.12
CA ASP A 286 -13.76 -3.16 6.46
C ASP A 286 -13.10 -1.97 5.73
N GLY A 287 -12.24 -2.23 4.76
CA GLY A 287 -11.63 -1.18 3.93
C GLY A 287 -10.64 -0.26 4.63
N THR A 288 -10.38 -0.43 5.93
CA THR A 288 -9.48 0.44 6.68
C THR A 288 -8.02 0.07 6.48
N ILE A 289 -7.12 1.05 6.68
CA ILE A 289 -5.68 0.84 6.58
C ILE A 289 -5.04 1.12 7.93
N ASN A 290 -4.54 0.07 8.56
CA ASN A 290 -3.86 0.13 9.84
C ASN A 290 -2.36 0.41 9.66
N VAL A 291 -1.76 1.07 10.64
CA VAL A 291 -0.32 1.37 10.67
C VAL A 291 0.31 0.67 11.85
N PHE A 292 1.37 -0.09 11.59
CA PHE A 292 2.13 -0.80 12.62
C PHE A 292 3.63 -0.55 12.48
N SER A 293 4.36 -0.61 13.59
CA SER A 293 5.82 -0.74 13.55
C SER A 293 6.21 -1.99 12.74
N PRO A 294 7.15 -1.90 11.78
CA PRO A 294 7.58 -3.06 10.99
C PRO A 294 8.55 -3.98 11.75
N ASP A 295 8.87 -3.65 13.00
CA ASP A 295 9.79 -4.43 13.84
C ASP A 295 9.04 -5.50 14.65
N PRO A 296 9.17 -6.80 14.32
CA PRO A 296 8.52 -7.87 15.08
C PRO A 296 9.05 -8.05 16.50
N ALA A 297 10.23 -7.49 16.83
CA ALA A 297 10.76 -7.49 18.19
C ALA A 297 10.12 -6.42 19.08
N SER A 298 9.48 -5.41 18.47
CA SER A 298 8.81 -4.31 19.17
C SER A 298 7.49 -3.95 18.45
N PRO A 299 6.53 -4.90 18.41
CA PRO A 299 5.27 -4.70 17.69
C PRO A 299 4.46 -3.58 18.34
N LYS A 300 3.96 -2.64 17.54
CA LYS A 300 3.18 -1.51 18.03
C LYS A 300 2.15 -1.09 16.99
N PHE A 301 0.90 -0.96 17.41
CA PHE A 301 -0.12 -0.27 16.64
C PHE A 301 0.08 1.24 16.75
N LEU A 302 0.14 1.94 15.63
CA LEU A 302 0.43 3.36 15.55
C LEU A 302 -0.80 4.19 15.18
N GLY A 303 -1.85 3.55 14.67
CA GLY A 303 -3.10 4.20 14.27
C GLY A 303 -3.62 3.67 12.94
N GLN A 304 -4.53 4.42 12.32
CA GLN A 304 -5.08 4.15 11.00
C GLN A 304 -4.86 5.36 10.10
N LEU A 305 -4.69 5.17 8.79
CA LEU A 305 -4.68 6.27 7.83
C LEU A 305 -6.03 6.99 7.88
N GLN A 306 -6.00 8.32 7.97
CA GLN A 306 -7.20 9.15 8.11
C GLN A 306 -7.42 10.00 6.87
N GLY A 307 -8.68 10.15 6.45
CA GLY A 307 -9.08 11.12 5.45
C GLY A 307 -9.09 12.56 5.98
N GLY A 308 -9.27 13.53 5.09
CA GLY A 308 -9.34 14.95 5.45
C GLY A 308 -10.47 15.32 6.43
N ASN A 309 -11.42 14.44 6.66
CA ASN A 309 -12.49 14.58 7.67
C ASN A 309 -12.10 14.09 9.07
N GLY A 310 -10.88 13.54 9.24
CA GLY A 310 -10.38 12.98 10.49
C GLY A 310 -10.95 11.59 10.84
N SER A 311 -11.66 10.95 9.92
CA SER A 311 -12.09 9.56 10.06
C SER A 311 -11.10 8.61 9.37
N PRO A 312 -10.99 7.35 9.78
CA PRO A 312 -10.21 6.37 9.03
C PRO A 312 -10.64 6.33 7.55
N LEU A 313 -9.68 6.13 6.65
CA LEU A 313 -9.99 5.79 5.27
C LEU A 313 -10.79 4.49 5.23
N ASP A 314 -11.79 4.45 4.35
CA ASP A 314 -12.64 3.29 4.12
C ASP A 314 -12.73 3.08 2.60
N ILE A 315 -12.11 1.99 2.13
CA ILE A 315 -12.09 1.58 0.72
C ILE A 315 -12.78 0.22 0.64
N ASP A 316 -14.03 0.21 0.23
CA ASP A 316 -14.87 -1.00 0.14
C ASP A 316 -14.17 -2.09 -0.68
N GLY A 317 -13.99 -3.28 -0.07
CA GLY A 317 -13.34 -4.43 -0.69
C GLY A 317 -11.84 -4.24 -0.96
N LEU A 318 -11.12 -3.49 -0.11
CA LEU A 318 -9.68 -3.20 -0.26
C LEU A 318 -8.83 -4.47 -0.33
N TRP A 319 -8.10 -4.64 -1.44
CA TRP A 319 -7.17 -5.73 -1.65
C TRP A 319 -5.71 -5.25 -1.54
N ALA A 320 -5.06 -4.92 -2.64
CA ALA A 320 -3.64 -4.62 -2.66
C ALA A 320 -3.30 -3.19 -2.20
N LEU A 321 -2.10 -3.05 -1.64
CA LEU A 321 -1.40 -1.79 -1.41
C LEU A 321 0.00 -1.89 -2.01
N VAL A 322 0.35 -1.02 -2.96
CA VAL A 322 1.64 -1.07 -3.66
C VAL A 322 2.15 0.36 -3.90
N PRO A 323 3.41 0.69 -3.58
CA PRO A 323 3.98 1.97 -3.96
C PRO A 323 4.14 2.07 -5.48
N GLY A 324 4.20 3.28 -6.03
CA GLY A 324 4.57 3.50 -7.41
C GLY A 324 6.06 3.20 -7.68
N ASN A 325 6.47 3.28 -8.97
CA ASN A 325 7.84 2.97 -9.40
C ASN A 325 8.57 4.14 -10.07
N ASP A 326 8.02 5.36 -10.05
CA ASP A 326 8.51 6.58 -10.71
C ASP A 326 8.67 6.47 -12.24
N GLY A 327 8.19 5.36 -12.80
CA GLY A 327 8.11 5.11 -14.24
C GLY A 327 6.67 5.09 -14.73
N ASN A 328 6.29 4.04 -15.44
CA ASN A 328 4.92 3.85 -15.93
C ASN A 328 3.95 3.34 -14.86
N GLY A 329 4.43 3.02 -13.67
CA GLY A 329 3.65 2.61 -12.51
C GLY A 329 3.51 3.70 -11.45
N GLY A 330 3.33 4.96 -11.85
CA GLY A 330 3.01 6.07 -10.94
C GLY A 330 4.13 6.49 -10.00
N ASN A 331 3.82 7.43 -9.12
CA ASN A 331 4.78 8.04 -8.19
C ASN A 331 5.06 7.11 -6.99
N SER A 332 6.34 6.85 -6.71
CA SER A 332 6.78 6.04 -5.55
C SER A 332 6.47 6.68 -4.19
N SER A 333 6.13 7.97 -4.17
CA SER A 333 5.66 8.70 -2.99
C SER A 333 4.18 8.50 -2.69
N SER A 334 3.46 7.69 -3.46
CA SER A 334 2.04 7.37 -3.29
C SER A 334 1.86 5.87 -3.15
N ILE A 335 0.78 5.45 -2.51
CA ILE A 335 0.35 4.06 -2.44
C ILE A 335 -0.83 3.87 -3.40
N PHE A 336 -0.69 2.94 -4.33
CA PHE A 336 -1.76 2.52 -5.22
C PHE A 336 -2.49 1.33 -4.61
N PHE A 337 -3.78 1.23 -4.89
CA PHE A 337 -4.61 0.16 -4.34
C PHE A 337 -5.48 -0.48 -5.43
N SER A 338 -5.87 -1.72 -5.19
CA SER A 338 -6.97 -2.39 -5.87
C SER A 338 -8.08 -2.72 -4.88
N ALA A 339 -9.30 -2.82 -5.37
CA ALA A 339 -10.44 -3.19 -4.54
C ALA A 339 -11.50 -3.93 -5.36
N GLY A 340 -12.31 -4.75 -4.65
CA GLY A 340 -13.50 -5.43 -5.15
C GLY A 340 -14.77 -4.90 -4.48
N PRO A 341 -15.20 -3.64 -4.77
CA PRO A 341 -16.35 -3.05 -4.09
C PRO A 341 -17.67 -3.76 -4.42
N GLY A 342 -18.67 -3.53 -3.56
CA GLY A 342 -20.00 -4.12 -3.72
C GLY A 342 -20.03 -5.62 -3.50
N GLY A 343 -19.23 -6.15 -2.57
CA GLY A 343 -19.12 -7.59 -2.30
C GLY A 343 -18.46 -8.32 -3.46
N GLU A 344 -17.37 -7.79 -3.97
CA GLU A 344 -16.54 -8.35 -5.04
C GLU A 344 -17.20 -8.39 -6.44
N MET A 345 -18.35 -7.74 -6.61
CA MET A 345 -19.03 -7.68 -7.90
C MET A 345 -18.40 -6.67 -8.85
N HIS A 346 -17.66 -5.71 -8.34
CA HIS A 346 -17.06 -4.62 -9.09
C HIS A 346 -15.55 -4.56 -8.91
N GLY A 347 -14.86 -3.76 -9.73
CA GLY A 347 -13.42 -3.58 -9.67
C GLY A 347 -13.02 -2.11 -9.62
N LEU A 348 -12.05 -1.81 -8.76
CA LEU A 348 -11.52 -0.47 -8.60
C LEU A 348 -10.00 -0.52 -8.49
N PHE A 349 -9.34 0.40 -9.20
CA PHE A 349 -7.92 0.70 -9.05
C PHE A 349 -7.76 2.20 -8.77
N GLY A 350 -6.96 2.56 -7.77
CA GLY A 350 -6.83 3.95 -7.36
C GLY A 350 -5.52 4.24 -6.65
N VAL A 351 -5.40 5.47 -6.13
CA VAL A 351 -4.21 5.97 -5.44
C VAL A 351 -4.57 6.67 -4.14
N ILE A 352 -3.73 6.47 -3.13
CA ILE A 352 -3.75 7.14 -1.82
C ILE A 352 -2.52 8.04 -1.76
N ALA A 353 -2.74 9.33 -1.50
CA ALA A 353 -1.68 10.31 -1.38
C ALA A 353 -1.93 11.25 -0.18
N PRO A 354 -0.88 11.78 0.46
CA PRO A 354 -1.05 12.80 1.50
C PRO A 354 -1.72 14.05 0.94
N VAL A 355 -2.62 14.64 1.72
CA VAL A 355 -3.18 15.95 1.42
C VAL A 355 -2.11 16.99 1.71
N PRO A 356 -1.71 17.83 0.74
CA PRO A 356 -0.71 18.87 0.99
C PRO A 356 -1.18 19.80 2.11
N GLU A 357 -0.33 20.01 3.12
CA GLU A 357 -0.62 20.98 4.17
C GLU A 357 -0.92 22.36 3.56
N PRO A 358 -1.97 23.04 3.99
CA PRO A 358 -2.19 24.42 3.58
C PRO A 358 -0.93 25.22 3.91
N ALA A 359 -0.39 25.95 2.95
CA ALA A 359 0.84 26.74 3.12
C ALA A 359 0.61 27.89 4.12
N THR A 360 0.38 27.56 5.38
CA THR A 360 0.17 28.49 6.51
C THR A 360 1.34 29.48 6.65
N GLY A 361 2.55 29.08 6.24
CA GLY A 361 3.71 29.98 6.17
C GLY A 361 3.57 31.14 5.20
N LEU A 362 2.87 30.98 4.08
CA LEU A 362 2.61 32.07 3.10
C LEU A 362 1.55 33.05 3.62
N LEU A 363 0.58 32.63 4.37
CA LEU A 363 -0.45 33.49 4.98
C LEU A 363 0.13 34.39 6.08
N LEU A 364 1.08 33.91 6.88
CA LEU A 364 1.79 34.71 7.87
C LEU A 364 2.68 35.79 7.21
N LEU A 365 3.38 35.47 6.13
CA LEU A 365 4.20 36.40 5.37
C LEU A 365 3.33 37.48 4.67
N SER A 366 2.17 37.12 4.11
CA SER A 366 1.24 38.06 3.50
C SER A 366 0.56 38.97 4.54
N GLY A 367 0.25 38.49 5.73
CA GLY A 367 -0.25 39.28 6.86
C GLY A 367 0.76 40.32 7.38
N ILE A 368 2.04 39.94 7.45
CA ILE A 368 3.12 40.83 7.89
C ILE A 368 3.38 41.96 6.86
N THR A 369 3.36 41.63 5.55
CA THR A 369 3.57 42.63 4.49
C THR A 369 2.41 43.61 4.37
N THR A 370 1.16 43.17 4.53
CA THR A 370 -0.02 44.07 4.54
C THR A 370 -0.06 44.92 5.81
N GLY A 371 0.30 44.41 6.95
CA GLY A 371 0.42 45.16 8.22
C GLY A 371 1.49 46.26 8.14
N TRP A 372 2.62 46.01 7.47
CA TRP A 372 3.72 46.97 7.29
C TRP A 372 3.34 48.10 6.33
N LEU A 373 2.61 47.81 5.26
CA LEU A 373 2.11 48.80 4.30
C LEU A 373 1.05 49.71 4.89
N THR A 374 0.18 49.22 5.77
CA THR A 374 -0.83 50.04 6.45
C THR A 374 -0.22 50.93 7.53
N LEU A 375 0.80 50.48 8.24
CA LEU A 375 1.54 51.33 9.18
C LEU A 375 2.35 52.45 8.49
N ARG A 376 2.93 52.22 7.31
CA ARG A 376 3.60 53.27 6.52
C ARG A 376 2.65 54.29 5.96
N ARG A 377 1.42 53.94 5.57
CA ARG A 377 0.41 54.92 5.09
C ARG A 377 -0.11 55.84 6.21
N ARG A 378 -0.27 55.36 7.44
CA ARG A 378 -0.68 56.20 8.59
C ARG A 378 0.38 57.23 9.01
N ARG A 379 1.67 57.01 8.76
CA ARG A 379 2.74 57.97 9.07
C ARG A 379 2.89 59.09 8.04
N ARG A 380 2.28 58.99 6.86
CA ARG A 380 2.33 60.03 5.83
C ARG A 380 1.13 60.98 5.82
N SER A 381 0.14 60.80 6.69
CA SER A 381 -1.04 61.70 6.80
C SER A 381 -1.00 62.64 8.01
N VAL A 382 0.13 62.79 8.68
CA VAL A 382 0.35 63.74 9.79
C VAL A 382 1.62 64.56 9.51
N THR A 383 1.56 65.38 8.47
CA THR A 383 2.41 66.54 8.24
C THR A 383 1.62 67.57 7.43
#